data_18cbd94acc49b2d9f6e50f4a9f057ec9
#
_entry.id   18cbd94acc49b2d9f6e50f4a9f057ec9
#
_cell.length_a   1.000
_cell.length_b   1.000
_cell.length_c   1.000
_cell.angle_alpha   90.00
_cell.angle_beta   90.00
_cell.angle_gamma   90.00
#
_symmetry.space_group_name_H-M   'P 1'
#
loop_
_entity.id
_entity.type
_entity.pdbx_description
1 polymer ?
#
loop_
_entity_poly.entity_id
_entity_poly.type
_entity_poly.pdbx_seq_one_letter_code
_entity_poly.pdbx_strand_id
1 'polypeptide(L)'
;MIDKKLLLQDFEMVALSLKKRNNAMDDELERLREVITHYKKRLIELEGLQAFQNKVSKEFGIKMAQKVDTSDLKKELENNKIKLNELSKSVGELEQQIDLKLSIIPNLVDEKTPLGASEEDNIEIKKILTPRVFTFKPKEHFELAQQNGWIDFESGVKLAKSRFSVIRGFGAKIYRALIYLMLDFNEKNGFEIIYTPALVNEKMLFGTGQLPKFKEDVFKIENENLYLIPTAEVTLTNLYNDTIVSVEKLPIKMTAHTPCFRSEAGSAGKDTRGMIRQHQFDKVELVAITHPKESDVMQEHMLESASEILKALELPHRFVQLCSADLGFSASNTIDIEVWLPGQNCYREISSVSNTRDFQARRAKIRFKENQKNQLAHTLNGSSLAVGRTMVALMENHQQADGSIHIPKALEKYL
;
A
#
# COMPACT_ATOMS: atom_id res chain seq x y z
N MET A 1 4.17 3.84 -9.20
CA MET A 1 3.78 3.95 -10.62
C MET A 1 4.72 3.14 -11.49
N ILE A 2 4.26 2.69 -12.66
CA ILE A 2 5.10 1.94 -13.60
C ILE A 2 6.25 2.79 -14.16
N ASP A 3 7.30 2.14 -14.67
CA ASP A 3 8.42 2.86 -15.30
C ASP A 3 8.01 3.38 -16.68
N LYS A 4 8.09 4.70 -16.89
CA LYS A 4 7.82 5.31 -18.20
C LYS A 4 8.66 4.74 -19.34
N LYS A 5 9.84 4.18 -19.04
CA LYS A 5 10.70 3.55 -20.04
C LYS A 5 10.08 2.29 -20.64
N LEU A 6 9.30 1.53 -19.86
CA LEU A 6 8.65 0.31 -20.34
C LEU A 6 7.68 0.60 -21.48
N LEU A 7 6.98 1.75 -21.45
CA LEU A 7 6.09 2.16 -22.55
C LEU A 7 6.82 2.42 -23.88
N LEU A 8 8.13 2.66 -23.83
CA LEU A 8 8.96 2.83 -25.03
C LEU A 8 9.67 1.54 -25.44
N GLN A 9 9.99 0.66 -24.50
CA GLN A 9 10.83 -0.52 -24.71
C GLN A 9 10.02 -1.80 -24.89
N ASP A 10 8.89 -1.90 -24.19
CA ASP A 10 8.08 -3.12 -24.15
C ASP A 10 6.58 -2.79 -23.93
N PHE A 11 6.04 -2.04 -24.86
CA PHE A 11 4.66 -1.57 -24.83
C PHE A 11 3.64 -2.72 -24.72
N GLU A 12 3.83 -3.78 -25.51
CA GLU A 12 2.92 -4.92 -25.57
C GLU A 12 2.84 -5.65 -24.23
N MET A 13 3.96 -5.78 -23.52
CA MET A 13 4.00 -6.39 -22.19
C MET A 13 3.18 -5.55 -21.19
N VAL A 14 3.32 -4.22 -21.22
CA VAL A 14 2.55 -3.32 -20.34
C VAL A 14 1.05 -3.42 -20.65
N ALA A 15 0.66 -3.32 -21.92
CA ALA A 15 -0.73 -3.42 -22.35
C ALA A 15 -1.35 -4.77 -21.95
N LEU A 16 -0.64 -5.87 -22.19
CA LEU A 16 -1.08 -7.21 -21.80
C LEU A 16 -1.23 -7.35 -20.28
N SER A 17 -0.30 -6.83 -19.51
CA SER A 17 -0.36 -6.88 -18.04
C SER A 17 -1.59 -6.14 -17.51
N LEU A 18 -1.95 -4.99 -18.09
CA LEU A 18 -3.14 -4.24 -17.69
C LEU A 18 -4.44 -4.93 -18.12
N LYS A 19 -4.45 -5.58 -19.29
CA LYS A 19 -5.59 -6.43 -19.73
C LYS A 19 -5.84 -7.58 -18.75
N LYS A 20 -4.81 -8.21 -18.21
CA LYS A 20 -4.93 -9.25 -17.18
C LYS A 20 -5.64 -8.76 -15.92
N ARG A 21 -5.64 -7.45 -15.64
CA ARG A 21 -6.34 -6.82 -14.51
C ARG A 21 -7.75 -6.35 -14.87
N ASN A 22 -8.34 -6.79 -15.97
CA ASN A 22 -9.60 -6.26 -16.53
C ASN A 22 -9.58 -4.74 -16.72
N ASN A 23 -8.40 -4.18 -16.97
CA ASN A 23 -8.18 -2.76 -17.13
C ASN A 23 -7.48 -2.48 -18.47
N ALA A 24 -8.20 -2.68 -19.57
CA ALA A 24 -7.69 -2.36 -20.90
C ALA A 24 -7.62 -0.84 -21.07
N MET A 25 -6.44 -0.32 -21.38
CA MET A 25 -6.15 1.11 -21.53
C MET A 25 -5.29 1.36 -22.80
N ASP A 26 -5.48 0.57 -23.85
CA ASP A 26 -4.60 0.61 -25.02
C ASP A 26 -4.48 2.03 -25.62
N ASP A 27 -5.59 2.71 -25.83
CA ASP A 27 -5.60 4.08 -26.39
C ASP A 27 -4.91 5.11 -25.48
N GLU A 28 -5.14 5.02 -24.17
CA GLU A 28 -4.49 5.89 -23.18
C GLU A 28 -2.99 5.65 -23.11
N LEU A 29 -2.58 4.38 -23.19
CA LEU A 29 -1.15 4.00 -23.19
C LEU A 29 -0.47 4.47 -24.48
N GLU A 30 -1.10 4.36 -25.66
CA GLU A 30 -0.56 4.86 -26.90
C GLU A 30 -0.36 6.39 -26.85
N ARG A 31 -1.38 7.14 -26.42
CA ARG A 31 -1.27 8.60 -26.23
C ARG A 31 -0.18 8.97 -25.25
N LEU A 32 -0.03 8.19 -24.17
CA LEU A 32 1.02 8.42 -23.19
C LEU A 32 2.40 8.13 -23.78
N ARG A 33 2.55 7.06 -24.58
CA ARG A 33 3.79 6.73 -25.31
C ARG A 33 4.20 7.85 -26.26
N GLU A 34 3.26 8.46 -26.98
CA GLU A 34 3.52 9.62 -27.83
C GLU A 34 4.05 10.81 -27.04
N VAL A 35 3.43 11.13 -25.89
CA VAL A 35 3.86 12.21 -25.00
C VAL A 35 5.27 11.94 -24.45
N ILE A 36 5.54 10.70 -24.02
CA ILE A 36 6.88 10.31 -23.53
C ILE A 36 7.93 10.41 -24.66
N THR A 37 7.59 10.03 -25.88
CA THR A 37 8.46 10.15 -27.05
C THR A 37 8.79 11.62 -27.34
N HIS A 38 7.78 12.48 -27.30
CA HIS A 38 7.95 13.93 -27.47
C HIS A 38 8.82 14.53 -26.35
N TYR A 39 8.53 14.19 -25.09
CA TYR A 39 9.35 14.58 -23.93
C TYR A 39 10.82 14.19 -24.12
N LYS A 40 11.10 12.93 -24.53
CA LYS A 40 12.48 12.45 -24.74
C LYS A 40 13.20 13.25 -25.82
N LYS A 41 12.52 13.59 -26.92
CA LYS A 41 13.07 14.43 -27.97
C LYS A 41 13.44 15.82 -27.47
N ARG A 42 12.50 16.49 -26.73
CA ARG A 42 12.72 17.80 -26.14
C ARG A 42 13.83 17.81 -25.08
N LEU A 43 13.93 16.74 -24.29
CA LEU A 43 15.00 16.60 -23.30
C LEU A 43 16.38 16.53 -23.95
N ILE A 44 16.54 15.79 -25.04
CA ILE A 44 17.81 15.71 -25.81
C ILE A 44 18.16 17.09 -26.41
N GLU A 45 17.18 17.83 -26.93
CA GLU A 45 17.38 19.19 -27.42
C GLU A 45 17.86 20.14 -26.28
N LEU A 46 17.24 20.02 -25.11
CA LEU A 46 17.58 20.82 -23.92
C LEU A 46 19.02 20.55 -23.45
N GLU A 47 19.39 19.26 -23.35
CA GLU A 47 20.77 18.85 -23.00
C GLU A 47 21.79 19.36 -24.00
N GLY A 48 21.46 19.32 -25.30
CA GLY A 48 22.29 19.87 -26.36
C GLY A 48 22.51 21.38 -26.22
N LEU A 49 21.45 22.16 -25.97
CA LEU A 49 21.55 23.60 -25.75
C LEU A 49 22.32 23.95 -24.47
N GLN A 50 22.16 23.15 -23.39
CA GLN A 50 22.94 23.30 -22.15
C GLN A 50 24.44 23.05 -22.39
N ALA A 51 24.78 21.97 -23.10
CA ALA A 51 26.16 21.67 -23.46
C ALA A 51 26.78 22.79 -24.33
N PHE A 52 26.02 23.31 -25.30
CA PHE A 52 26.39 24.45 -26.11
C PHE A 52 26.61 25.72 -25.26
N GLN A 53 25.68 26.05 -24.36
CA GLN A 53 25.80 27.19 -23.43
C GLN A 53 27.09 27.12 -22.61
N ASN A 54 27.39 25.94 -22.05
CA ASN A 54 28.61 25.73 -21.27
C ASN A 54 29.88 25.93 -22.08
N LYS A 55 29.90 25.42 -23.34
CA LYS A 55 31.04 25.55 -24.27
C LYS A 55 31.28 27.02 -24.62
N VAL A 56 30.24 27.73 -25.07
CA VAL A 56 30.36 29.13 -25.50
C VAL A 56 30.67 30.05 -24.32
N SER A 57 30.11 29.79 -23.13
CA SER A 57 30.42 30.52 -21.89
C SER A 57 31.90 30.39 -21.51
N LYS A 58 32.49 29.21 -21.68
CA LYS A 58 33.92 28.98 -21.44
C LYS A 58 34.78 29.75 -22.44
N GLU A 59 34.42 29.70 -23.73
CA GLU A 59 35.10 30.45 -24.79
C GLU A 59 35.02 31.97 -24.58
N PHE A 60 33.84 32.48 -24.22
CA PHE A 60 33.60 33.86 -23.87
C PHE A 60 34.52 34.31 -22.73
N GLY A 61 34.64 33.53 -21.65
CA GLY A 61 35.54 33.83 -20.52
C GLY A 61 37.00 33.90 -20.93
N ILE A 62 37.47 33.02 -21.79
CA ILE A 62 38.87 33.00 -22.32
C ILE A 62 39.14 34.24 -23.17
N LYS A 63 38.24 34.56 -24.13
CA LYS A 63 38.40 35.71 -25.02
C LYS A 63 38.30 37.04 -24.28
N MET A 64 37.43 37.16 -23.29
CA MET A 64 37.36 38.31 -22.39
C MET A 64 38.66 38.55 -21.64
N ALA A 65 39.30 37.50 -21.10
CA ALA A 65 40.58 37.59 -20.43
C ALA A 65 41.71 38.03 -21.37
N GLN A 66 41.61 37.68 -22.66
CA GLN A 66 42.53 38.05 -23.72
C GLN A 66 42.25 39.45 -24.32
N LYS A 67 41.20 40.19 -23.83
CA LYS A 67 40.76 41.49 -24.36
C LYS A 67 40.35 41.45 -25.85
N VAL A 68 39.89 40.32 -26.34
CA VAL A 68 39.35 40.14 -27.70
C VAL A 68 37.89 40.55 -27.72
N ASP A 69 37.40 41.09 -28.86
CA ASP A 69 35.97 41.41 -29.01
C ASP A 69 35.10 40.14 -28.84
N THR A 70 34.10 40.21 -27.98
CA THR A 70 33.20 39.11 -27.63
C THR A 70 31.73 39.42 -27.93
N SER A 71 31.45 40.47 -28.70
CA SER A 71 30.10 40.96 -28.99
C SER A 71 29.20 39.89 -29.60
N ASP A 72 29.73 39.10 -30.53
CA ASP A 72 28.98 38.02 -31.20
C ASP A 72 28.69 36.86 -30.25
N LEU A 73 29.69 36.44 -29.45
CA LEU A 73 29.50 35.39 -28.44
C LEU A 73 28.48 35.79 -27.39
N LYS A 74 28.45 37.07 -27.03
CA LYS A 74 27.43 37.58 -26.08
C LYS A 74 26.02 37.47 -26.64
N LYS A 75 25.81 37.89 -27.91
CA LYS A 75 24.52 37.73 -28.59
C LYS A 75 24.10 36.26 -28.71
N GLU A 76 25.05 35.39 -29.02
CA GLU A 76 24.83 33.94 -29.15
C GLU A 76 24.38 33.33 -27.78
N LEU A 77 25.06 33.71 -26.70
CA LEU A 77 24.70 33.30 -25.33
C LEU A 77 23.31 33.80 -24.92
N GLU A 78 22.97 35.06 -25.24
CA GLU A 78 21.64 35.63 -24.94
C GLU A 78 20.53 34.90 -25.72
N ASN A 79 20.71 34.66 -27.02
CA ASN A 79 19.75 33.92 -27.83
C ASN A 79 19.57 32.47 -27.35
N ASN A 80 20.68 31.82 -27.00
CA ASN A 80 20.63 30.43 -26.49
C ASN A 80 19.94 30.40 -25.13
N LYS A 81 20.14 31.38 -24.25
CA LYS A 81 19.45 31.47 -22.95
C LYS A 81 17.94 31.57 -23.09
N ILE A 82 17.43 32.33 -24.07
CA ILE A 82 15.99 32.44 -24.36
C ILE A 82 15.44 31.07 -24.74
N LYS A 83 16.10 30.37 -25.69
CA LYS A 83 15.70 29.02 -26.13
C LYS A 83 15.74 27.99 -25.00
N LEU A 84 16.77 28.05 -24.15
CA LEU A 84 16.90 27.20 -22.99
C LEU A 84 15.71 27.36 -22.01
N ASN A 85 15.31 28.61 -21.73
CA ASN A 85 14.19 28.88 -20.83
C ASN A 85 12.86 28.35 -21.38
N GLU A 86 12.58 28.60 -22.68
CA GLU A 86 11.36 28.12 -23.33
C GLU A 86 11.30 26.59 -23.36
N LEU A 87 12.43 25.96 -23.73
CA LEU A 87 12.49 24.50 -23.83
C LEU A 87 12.44 23.83 -22.45
N SER A 88 13.10 24.42 -21.43
CA SER A 88 13.04 23.95 -20.05
C SER A 88 11.60 23.98 -19.50
N LYS A 89 10.84 25.05 -19.79
CA LYS A 89 9.44 25.15 -19.42
C LYS A 89 8.60 24.05 -20.09
N SER A 90 8.78 23.87 -21.42
CA SER A 90 8.06 22.84 -22.18
C SER A 90 8.39 21.42 -21.69
N VAL A 91 9.66 21.13 -21.37
CA VAL A 91 10.07 19.84 -20.80
C VAL A 91 9.42 19.61 -19.44
N GLY A 92 9.38 20.63 -18.56
CA GLY A 92 8.72 20.55 -17.25
C GLY A 92 7.21 20.31 -17.34
N GLU A 93 6.52 20.97 -18.28
CA GLU A 93 5.08 20.75 -18.54
C GLU A 93 4.80 19.33 -19.03
N LEU A 94 5.61 18.81 -19.95
CA LEU A 94 5.48 17.44 -20.43
C LEU A 94 5.76 16.42 -19.32
N GLU A 95 6.75 16.66 -18.46
CA GLU A 95 7.04 15.78 -17.33
C GLU A 95 5.88 15.70 -16.34
N GLN A 96 5.30 16.84 -15.98
CA GLN A 96 4.11 16.89 -15.12
C GLN A 96 2.92 16.15 -15.74
N GLN A 97 2.70 16.31 -17.05
CA GLN A 97 1.63 15.60 -17.78
C GLN A 97 1.86 14.08 -17.76
N ILE A 98 3.08 13.64 -17.97
CA ILE A 98 3.44 12.20 -17.91
C ILE A 98 3.21 11.65 -16.51
N ASP A 99 3.69 12.32 -15.47
CA ASP A 99 3.58 11.89 -14.09
C ASP A 99 2.11 11.79 -13.65
N LEU A 100 1.28 12.77 -14.04
CA LEU A 100 -0.15 12.75 -13.76
C LEU A 100 -0.84 11.54 -14.42
N LYS A 101 -0.56 11.29 -15.71
CA LYS A 101 -1.12 10.14 -16.44
C LYS A 101 -0.63 8.80 -15.87
N LEU A 102 0.65 8.67 -15.53
CA LEU A 102 1.21 7.47 -14.91
C LEU A 102 0.64 7.22 -13.51
N SER A 103 0.24 8.28 -12.79
CA SER A 103 -0.24 8.16 -11.41
C SER A 103 -1.55 7.40 -11.26
N ILE A 104 -2.36 7.31 -12.31
CA ILE A 104 -3.65 6.60 -12.32
C ILE A 104 -3.57 5.21 -12.95
N ILE A 105 -2.41 4.81 -13.47
CA ILE A 105 -2.20 3.48 -14.04
C ILE A 105 -1.81 2.52 -12.90
N PRO A 106 -2.47 1.36 -12.74
CA PRO A 106 -2.13 0.38 -11.71
C PRO A 106 -0.78 -0.27 -11.95
N ASN A 107 -0.29 -1.01 -10.97
CA ASN A 107 0.94 -1.78 -11.09
C ASN A 107 0.79 -2.94 -12.08
N LEU A 108 1.92 -3.40 -12.60
CA LEU A 108 1.97 -4.58 -13.48
C LEU A 108 1.77 -5.86 -12.68
N VAL A 109 1.16 -6.84 -13.33
CA VAL A 109 0.90 -8.17 -12.74
C VAL A 109 2.18 -8.99 -12.73
N ASP A 110 2.50 -9.59 -11.60
CA ASP A 110 3.63 -10.51 -11.46
C ASP A 110 3.39 -11.83 -12.21
N GLU A 111 4.45 -12.48 -12.64
CA GLU A 111 4.37 -13.77 -13.35
C GLU A 111 3.76 -14.89 -12.48
N LYS A 112 3.95 -14.81 -11.16
CA LYS A 112 3.40 -15.76 -10.18
C LYS A 112 1.91 -15.59 -9.91
N THR A 113 1.34 -14.43 -10.30
CA THR A 113 -0.06 -14.13 -10.07
C THR A 113 -0.93 -14.87 -11.09
N PRO A 114 -1.88 -15.70 -10.65
CA PRO A 114 -2.76 -16.45 -11.56
C PRO A 114 -3.66 -15.50 -12.34
N LEU A 115 -4.02 -15.91 -13.55
CA LEU A 115 -5.01 -15.19 -14.35
C LEU A 115 -6.41 -15.47 -13.81
N GLY A 116 -7.26 -14.44 -13.80
CA GLY A 116 -8.66 -14.57 -13.39
C GLY A 116 -9.48 -13.35 -13.80
N ALA A 117 -10.79 -13.48 -13.77
CA ALA A 117 -11.77 -12.44 -14.14
C ALA A 117 -12.44 -11.82 -12.92
N SER A 118 -12.44 -12.51 -11.77
CA SER A 118 -13.08 -12.05 -10.52
C SER A 118 -12.46 -12.72 -9.30
N GLU A 119 -12.90 -12.35 -8.09
CA GLU A 119 -12.52 -12.99 -6.83
C GLU A 119 -12.79 -14.52 -6.78
N GLU A 120 -13.70 -15.01 -7.61
CA GLU A 120 -13.99 -16.45 -7.71
C GLU A 120 -12.84 -17.26 -8.30
N ASP A 121 -11.93 -16.61 -9.03
CA ASP A 121 -10.74 -17.23 -9.64
C ASP A 121 -9.52 -17.20 -8.71
N ASN A 122 -9.67 -16.74 -7.48
CA ASN A 122 -8.62 -16.77 -6.48
C ASN A 122 -8.29 -18.21 -6.09
N ILE A 123 -7.01 -18.51 -5.86
CA ILE A 123 -6.53 -19.88 -5.63
C ILE A 123 -6.23 -20.12 -4.16
N GLU A 124 -6.92 -21.09 -3.54
CA GLU A 124 -6.56 -21.55 -2.20
C GLU A 124 -5.21 -22.27 -2.24
N ILE A 125 -4.22 -21.76 -1.49
CA ILE A 125 -2.87 -22.32 -1.44
C ILE A 125 -2.73 -23.35 -0.31
N LYS A 126 -3.25 -22.99 0.90
CA LYS A 126 -3.00 -23.76 2.12
C LYS A 126 -4.09 -23.51 3.15
N LYS A 127 -4.54 -24.58 3.83
CA LYS A 127 -5.38 -24.49 5.04
C LYS A 127 -4.55 -24.78 6.28
N ILE A 128 -4.80 -24.02 7.33
CA ILE A 128 -4.12 -24.10 8.62
C ILE A 128 -5.17 -24.23 9.72
N LEU A 129 -5.05 -25.24 10.54
CA LEU A 129 -6.03 -25.72 11.52
C LEU A 129 -7.37 -26.14 10.87
N THR A 130 -8.12 -26.92 11.59
CA THR A 130 -9.44 -27.41 11.15
C THR A 130 -10.52 -26.70 11.94
N PRO A 131 -11.57 -26.16 11.27
CA PRO A 131 -12.71 -25.59 11.95
C PRO A 131 -13.34 -26.56 12.99
N ARG A 132 -13.64 -26.04 14.15
CA ARG A 132 -14.34 -26.78 15.22
C ARG A 132 -15.73 -27.19 14.77
N VAL A 133 -16.11 -28.42 15.04
CA VAL A 133 -17.50 -28.89 14.89
C VAL A 133 -18.25 -28.56 16.18
N PHE A 134 -19.29 -27.75 16.08
CA PHE A 134 -20.14 -27.37 17.19
C PHE A 134 -21.30 -28.39 17.36
N THR A 135 -21.67 -28.69 18.61
CA THR A 135 -22.87 -29.50 18.94
C THR A 135 -24.12 -28.65 19.04
N PHE A 136 -24.01 -27.35 18.81
CA PHE A 136 -25.09 -26.36 18.81
C PHE A 136 -24.92 -25.45 17.59
N LYS A 137 -25.97 -24.67 17.26
CA LYS A 137 -25.89 -23.70 16.14
C LYS A 137 -25.00 -22.51 16.56
N PRO A 138 -23.86 -22.28 15.90
CA PRO A 138 -23.04 -21.11 16.20
C PRO A 138 -23.78 -19.81 15.94
N LYS A 139 -23.59 -18.83 16.81
CA LYS A 139 -24.08 -17.45 16.67
C LYS A 139 -23.07 -16.62 15.93
N GLU A 140 -23.55 -15.60 15.22
CA GLU A 140 -22.68 -14.58 14.66
C GLU A 140 -22.19 -13.61 15.76
N HIS A 141 -21.07 -12.96 15.50
CA HIS A 141 -20.40 -12.08 16.48
C HIS A 141 -21.29 -10.94 17.01
N PHE A 142 -22.23 -10.40 16.24
CA PHE A 142 -23.12 -9.33 16.70
C PHE A 142 -24.14 -9.85 17.72
N GLU A 143 -24.60 -11.11 17.61
CA GLU A 143 -25.47 -11.76 18.60
C GLU A 143 -24.69 -12.01 19.92
N LEU A 144 -23.44 -12.52 19.78
CA LEU A 144 -22.55 -12.74 20.92
C LEU A 144 -22.17 -11.41 21.59
N ALA A 145 -21.94 -10.36 20.80
CA ALA A 145 -21.63 -9.03 21.30
C ALA A 145 -22.76 -8.46 22.14
N GLN A 146 -24.00 -8.60 21.67
CA GLN A 146 -25.20 -8.18 22.42
C GLN A 146 -25.33 -8.98 23.73
N GLN A 147 -25.16 -10.30 23.68
CA GLN A 147 -25.27 -11.16 24.85
C GLN A 147 -24.21 -10.85 25.92
N ASN A 148 -22.96 -10.61 25.50
CA ASN A 148 -21.84 -10.37 26.42
C ASN A 148 -21.64 -8.89 26.77
N GLY A 149 -22.33 -7.96 26.11
CA GLY A 149 -22.17 -6.52 26.31
C GLY A 149 -20.80 -5.97 25.90
N TRP A 150 -20.08 -6.67 24.99
CA TRP A 150 -18.71 -6.29 24.62
C TRP A 150 -18.65 -5.23 23.54
N ILE A 151 -19.65 -5.20 22.64
CA ILE A 151 -19.71 -4.25 21.52
C ILE A 151 -21.08 -3.58 21.52
N ASP A 152 -21.07 -2.25 21.51
CA ASP A 152 -22.25 -1.39 21.53
C ASP A 152 -22.34 -0.63 20.21
N PHE A 153 -23.14 -1.15 19.29
CA PHE A 153 -23.36 -0.57 17.97
C PHE A 153 -24.25 0.68 18.02
N GLU A 154 -25.25 0.72 18.95
CA GLU A 154 -26.15 1.85 19.07
C GLU A 154 -25.42 3.11 19.52
N SER A 155 -24.54 2.98 20.53
CA SER A 155 -23.68 4.08 20.94
C SER A 155 -22.73 4.52 19.81
N GLY A 156 -22.21 3.60 19.01
CA GLY A 156 -21.40 3.93 17.84
C GLY A 156 -22.15 4.80 16.84
N VAL A 157 -23.39 4.43 16.52
CA VAL A 157 -24.28 5.22 15.63
C VAL A 157 -24.59 6.59 16.23
N LYS A 158 -24.85 6.65 17.55
CA LYS A 158 -25.13 7.90 18.25
C LYS A 158 -23.95 8.87 18.23
N LEU A 159 -22.72 8.35 18.37
CA LEU A 159 -21.49 9.17 18.39
C LEU A 159 -21.09 9.69 17.01
N ALA A 160 -21.35 8.90 15.97
CA ALA A 160 -20.94 9.27 14.60
C ALA A 160 -22.04 8.95 13.57
N LYS A 161 -22.09 7.70 13.08
CA LYS A 161 -23.09 7.18 12.14
C LYS A 161 -23.00 5.64 12.07
N SER A 162 -23.73 5.01 11.15
CA SER A 162 -23.57 3.57 10.87
C SER A 162 -22.11 3.21 10.59
N ARG A 163 -21.73 1.95 10.84
CA ARG A 163 -20.36 1.42 10.69
C ARG A 163 -19.33 2.05 11.64
N PHE A 164 -19.80 2.53 12.79
CA PHE A 164 -18.98 2.81 13.97
C PHE A 164 -19.47 1.94 15.12
N SER A 165 -18.60 1.56 16.02
CA SER A 165 -18.90 0.75 17.19
C SER A 165 -18.17 1.26 18.42
N VAL A 166 -18.72 0.96 19.61
CA VAL A 166 -18.07 1.21 20.89
C VAL A 166 -17.78 -0.14 21.52
N ILE A 167 -16.55 -0.39 21.91
CA ILE A 167 -16.13 -1.62 22.58
C ILE A 167 -16.07 -1.36 24.08
N ARG A 168 -16.68 -2.25 24.89
CA ARG A 168 -16.88 -2.02 26.32
C ARG A 168 -16.35 -3.15 27.20
N GLY A 169 -16.03 -2.81 28.44
CA GLY A 169 -15.77 -3.74 29.53
C GLY A 169 -14.67 -4.75 29.20
N PHE A 170 -14.99 -6.04 29.34
CA PHE A 170 -14.05 -7.12 29.07
C PHE A 170 -13.70 -7.22 27.59
N GLY A 171 -14.63 -6.90 26.68
CA GLY A 171 -14.37 -6.79 25.25
C GLY A 171 -13.25 -5.78 24.93
N ALA A 172 -13.23 -4.63 25.62
CA ALA A 172 -12.17 -3.64 25.45
C ALA A 172 -10.80 -4.12 25.96
N LYS A 173 -10.80 -4.97 27.03
CA LYS A 173 -9.54 -5.60 27.47
C LYS A 173 -9.02 -6.59 26.44
N ILE A 174 -9.89 -7.45 25.88
CA ILE A 174 -9.52 -8.38 24.80
C ILE A 174 -9.00 -7.62 23.58
N TYR A 175 -9.67 -6.55 23.18
CA TYR A 175 -9.27 -5.75 22.03
C TYR A 175 -7.85 -5.20 22.19
N ARG A 176 -7.54 -4.65 23.37
CA ARG A 176 -6.19 -4.19 23.73
C ARG A 176 -5.20 -5.36 23.78
N ALA A 177 -5.59 -6.49 24.37
CA ALA A 177 -4.75 -7.68 24.46
C ALA A 177 -4.34 -8.23 23.08
N LEU A 178 -5.29 -8.21 22.11
CA LEU A 178 -5.01 -8.58 20.72
C LEU A 178 -3.95 -7.68 20.08
N ILE A 179 -4.03 -6.36 20.31
CA ILE A 179 -3.04 -5.41 19.79
C ILE A 179 -1.63 -5.73 20.33
N TYR A 180 -1.52 -5.93 21.63
CA TYR A 180 -0.22 -6.25 22.26
C TYR A 180 0.32 -7.60 21.81
N LEU A 181 -0.53 -8.62 21.71
CA LEU A 181 -0.14 -9.93 21.18
C LEU A 181 0.44 -9.80 19.76
N MET A 182 -0.26 -9.09 18.87
CA MET A 182 0.16 -8.89 17.48
C MET A 182 1.52 -8.18 17.40
N LEU A 183 1.71 -7.10 18.17
CA LEU A 183 2.97 -6.37 18.21
C LEU A 183 4.12 -7.22 18.73
N ASP A 184 3.93 -7.99 19.81
CA ASP A 184 4.94 -8.88 20.38
C ASP A 184 5.35 -9.99 19.39
N PHE A 185 4.40 -10.56 18.63
CA PHE A 185 4.72 -11.54 17.59
C PHE A 185 5.53 -10.92 16.45
N ASN A 186 5.17 -9.72 16.02
CA ASN A 186 5.88 -9.02 14.97
C ASN A 186 7.31 -8.67 15.39
N GLU A 187 7.50 -8.19 16.62
CA GLU A 187 8.84 -7.91 17.17
C GLU A 187 9.71 -9.17 17.21
N LYS A 188 9.17 -10.32 17.64
CA LYS A 188 9.88 -11.62 17.63
C LYS A 188 10.26 -12.04 16.20
N ASN A 189 9.45 -11.69 15.19
CA ASN A 189 9.73 -11.93 13.79
C ASN A 189 10.65 -10.87 13.18
N GLY A 190 11.20 -9.96 14.02
CA GLY A 190 12.23 -8.99 13.67
C GLY A 190 11.68 -7.73 13.02
N PHE A 191 10.40 -7.39 13.22
CA PHE A 191 9.84 -6.11 12.83
C PHE A 191 10.00 -5.09 13.94
N GLU A 192 10.54 -3.91 13.61
CA GLU A 192 10.65 -2.78 14.53
C GLU A 192 9.27 -2.19 14.81
N ILE A 193 8.88 -2.07 16.08
CA ILE A 193 7.63 -1.42 16.47
C ILE A 193 7.81 0.09 16.36
N ILE A 194 6.97 0.74 15.56
CA ILE A 194 6.99 2.19 15.32
C ILE A 194 5.63 2.79 15.66
N TYR A 195 5.64 3.93 16.33
CA TYR A 195 4.45 4.73 16.60
C TYR A 195 4.42 5.94 15.66
N THR A 196 3.37 6.04 14.83
CA THR A 196 3.25 7.08 13.79
C THR A 196 2.02 7.95 13.98
N PRO A 197 2.02 9.19 13.43
CA PRO A 197 0.80 10.00 13.35
C PRO A 197 -0.30 9.30 12.55
N ALA A 198 -1.56 9.55 12.91
CA ALA A 198 -2.73 9.11 12.12
C ALA A 198 -3.13 10.13 11.03
N LEU A 199 -2.46 11.27 10.97
CA LEU A 199 -2.65 12.33 9.96
C LEU A 199 -1.41 12.44 9.08
N VAL A 200 -1.62 12.54 7.78
CA VAL A 200 -0.54 12.67 6.78
C VAL A 200 -0.88 13.74 5.76
N ASN A 201 0.14 14.32 5.12
CA ASN A 201 -0.07 15.20 3.97
C ASN A 201 -0.33 14.39 2.68
N GLU A 202 -0.86 15.07 1.66
CA GLU A 202 -1.23 14.50 0.37
C GLU A 202 -0.08 13.70 -0.31
N LYS A 203 1.16 14.20 -0.19
CA LYS A 203 2.34 13.56 -0.78
C LYS A 203 2.55 12.14 -0.25
N MET A 204 2.22 11.87 1.03
CA MET A 204 2.36 10.52 1.61
C MET A 204 1.35 9.54 1.02
N LEU A 205 0.09 9.97 0.84
CA LEU A 205 -0.95 9.17 0.17
C LEU A 205 -0.62 8.93 -1.31
N PHE A 206 0.02 9.89 -1.97
CA PHE A 206 0.55 9.70 -3.32
C PHE A 206 1.66 8.64 -3.33
N GLY A 207 2.58 8.67 -2.37
CA GLY A 207 3.72 7.75 -2.28
C GLY A 207 3.30 6.28 -2.26
N THR A 208 2.25 5.93 -1.54
CA THR A 208 1.74 4.55 -1.42
C THR A 208 0.61 4.21 -2.40
N GLY A 209 0.13 5.19 -3.19
CA GLY A 209 -0.80 4.95 -4.30
C GLY A 209 -2.28 5.15 -4.00
N GLN A 210 -2.66 5.65 -2.82
CA GLN A 210 -4.04 5.99 -2.51
C GLN A 210 -4.52 7.18 -3.35
N LEU A 211 -3.67 8.19 -3.51
CA LEU A 211 -3.97 9.32 -4.38
C LEU A 211 -3.22 9.24 -5.71
N PRO A 212 -3.80 9.78 -6.79
CA PRO A 212 -5.08 10.50 -6.88
C PRO A 212 -6.32 9.62 -6.99
N LYS A 213 -6.17 8.30 -7.26
CA LYS A 213 -7.26 7.42 -7.71
C LYS A 213 -8.36 7.22 -6.66
N PHE A 214 -8.01 7.06 -5.38
CA PHE A 214 -8.94 6.74 -4.30
C PHE A 214 -9.26 7.96 -3.42
N LYS A 215 -9.39 9.14 -4.03
CA LYS A 215 -9.68 10.39 -3.33
C LYS A 215 -11.00 10.33 -2.53
N GLU A 216 -12.00 9.58 -3.01
CA GLU A 216 -13.29 9.43 -2.35
C GLU A 216 -13.26 8.47 -1.15
N ASP A 217 -12.22 7.61 -1.07
CA ASP A 217 -12.07 6.63 0.01
C ASP A 217 -11.32 7.15 1.23
N VAL A 218 -10.69 8.33 1.14
CA VAL A 218 -9.93 8.93 2.22
C VAL A 218 -10.65 10.12 2.84
N PHE A 219 -10.55 10.26 4.17
CA PHE A 219 -11.06 11.44 4.88
C PHE A 219 -10.04 12.56 4.83
N LYS A 220 -10.41 13.69 4.25
CA LYS A 220 -9.62 14.92 4.24
C LYS A 220 -10.07 15.84 5.37
N ILE A 221 -9.09 16.49 6.04
CA ILE A 221 -9.38 17.57 7.01
C ILE A 221 -9.73 18.84 6.24
N GLU A 222 -10.85 19.45 6.60
CA GLU A 222 -11.31 20.68 5.98
C GLU A 222 -10.31 21.83 6.24
N ASN A 223 -10.02 22.60 5.21
CA ASN A 223 -9.08 23.75 5.22
C ASN A 223 -7.61 23.40 5.52
N GLU A 224 -7.25 22.10 5.53
CA GLU A 224 -5.88 21.63 5.75
C GLU A 224 -5.42 20.70 4.61
N ASN A 225 -4.12 20.64 4.36
CA ASN A 225 -3.55 19.64 3.48
C ASN A 225 -3.20 18.36 4.25
N LEU A 226 -4.13 17.90 5.10
CA LEU A 226 -4.01 16.72 5.92
C LEU A 226 -5.16 15.74 5.67
N TYR A 227 -4.86 14.46 5.82
CA TYR A 227 -5.77 13.35 5.62
C TYR A 227 -5.61 12.34 6.76
N LEU A 228 -6.70 11.72 7.18
CA LEU A 228 -6.67 10.55 8.05
C LEU A 228 -6.16 9.34 7.27
N ILE A 229 -5.26 8.57 7.87
CA ILE A 229 -4.66 7.39 7.22
C ILE A 229 -5.67 6.25 7.07
N PRO A 230 -5.74 5.59 5.91
CA PRO A 230 -6.54 4.35 5.73
C PRO A 230 -5.81 3.10 6.23
N THR A 231 -4.51 3.19 6.52
CA THR A 231 -3.61 2.13 6.95
C THR A 231 -2.27 2.71 7.40
N ALA A 232 -1.58 2.07 8.33
CA ALA A 232 -0.22 2.43 8.71
C ALA A 232 0.82 2.21 7.59
N GLU A 233 0.48 1.46 6.53
CA GLU A 233 1.29 1.37 5.31
C GLU A 233 1.73 2.74 4.81
N VAL A 234 0.80 3.73 4.83
CA VAL A 234 1.07 5.09 4.37
C VAL A 234 2.20 5.74 5.17
N THR A 235 2.13 5.64 6.49
CA THR A 235 3.12 6.27 7.36
C THR A 235 4.44 5.52 7.33
N LEU A 236 4.43 4.21 7.54
CA LEU A 236 5.64 3.38 7.62
C LEU A 236 6.46 3.41 6.33
N THR A 237 5.82 3.23 5.18
CA THR A 237 6.52 3.28 3.88
C THR A 237 7.14 4.67 3.64
N ASN A 238 6.42 5.73 3.97
CA ASN A 238 6.87 7.10 3.72
C ASN A 238 7.86 7.66 4.75
N LEU A 239 8.20 6.94 5.81
CA LEU A 239 9.39 7.27 6.63
C LEU A 239 10.66 7.31 5.77
N TYR A 240 10.67 6.55 4.67
CA TYR A 240 11.77 6.50 3.70
C TYR A 240 11.49 7.28 2.41
N ASN A 241 10.47 8.16 2.40
CA ASN A 241 10.16 9.00 1.23
C ASN A 241 11.38 9.87 0.86
N ASP A 242 11.74 9.87 -0.43
CA ASP A 242 12.90 10.55 -1.01
C ASP A 242 14.24 10.24 -0.31
N THR A 243 14.42 8.99 0.08
CA THR A 243 15.62 8.52 0.80
C THR A 243 16.42 7.53 -0.05
N ILE A 244 17.75 7.59 0.10
CA ILE A 244 18.68 6.59 -0.42
C ILE A 244 19.29 5.88 0.78
N VAL A 245 18.94 4.60 0.97
CA VAL A 245 19.48 3.77 2.05
C VAL A 245 20.71 2.98 1.57
N SER A 246 21.59 2.62 2.50
CA SER A 246 22.66 1.66 2.19
C SER A 246 22.09 0.26 2.02
N VAL A 247 22.63 -0.53 1.09
CA VAL A 247 22.16 -1.90 0.83
C VAL A 247 22.28 -2.80 2.08
N GLU A 248 23.27 -2.56 2.95
CA GLU A 248 23.48 -3.32 4.19
C GLU A 248 22.37 -3.11 5.23
N LYS A 249 21.52 -2.08 5.07
CA LYS A 249 20.36 -1.83 5.93
C LYS A 249 19.11 -2.58 5.49
N LEU A 250 19.14 -3.20 4.31
CA LEU A 250 18.02 -3.99 3.80
C LEU A 250 18.11 -5.45 4.31
N PRO A 251 16.99 -6.09 4.60
CA PRO A 251 15.63 -5.55 4.58
C PRO A 251 15.31 -4.69 5.82
N ILE A 252 14.54 -3.61 5.60
CA ILE A 252 13.96 -2.82 6.68
C ILE A 252 12.57 -3.40 6.95
N LYS A 253 12.32 -3.82 8.19
CA LYS A 253 11.07 -4.45 8.63
C LYS A 253 10.44 -3.60 9.73
N MET A 254 9.20 -3.15 9.53
CA MET A 254 8.51 -2.22 10.42
C MET A 254 7.09 -2.72 10.72
N THR A 255 6.61 -2.47 11.93
CA THR A 255 5.23 -2.71 12.32
C THR A 255 4.67 -1.54 13.12
N ALA A 256 3.38 -1.26 12.96
CA ALA A 256 2.69 -0.25 13.74
C ALA A 256 1.24 -0.67 13.99
N HIS A 257 0.73 -0.39 15.19
CA HIS A 257 -0.69 -0.31 15.48
C HIS A 257 -1.18 1.10 15.24
N THR A 258 -2.23 1.27 14.43
CA THR A 258 -2.89 2.56 14.22
C THR A 258 -4.40 2.40 14.07
N PRO A 259 -5.19 3.44 14.46
CA PRO A 259 -6.50 3.61 13.91
C PRO A 259 -6.39 3.83 12.40
N CYS A 260 -7.33 3.27 11.65
CA CYS A 260 -7.43 3.36 10.20
C CYS A 260 -8.81 3.89 9.83
N PHE A 261 -8.87 4.75 8.81
CA PHE A 261 -10.09 5.47 8.45
C PHE A 261 -10.39 5.27 6.95
N ARG A 262 -11.58 4.75 6.64
CA ARG A 262 -12.03 4.52 5.26
C ARG A 262 -13.48 5.01 5.09
N SER A 263 -13.73 5.80 4.04
CA SER A 263 -15.08 6.28 3.74
C SER A 263 -15.98 5.18 3.19
N GLU A 264 -15.40 4.06 2.71
CA GLU A 264 -16.13 2.91 2.18
C GLU A 264 -17.10 3.30 1.03
N ALA A 265 -16.69 4.22 0.15
CA ALA A 265 -17.52 4.84 -0.88
C ALA A 265 -18.17 3.81 -1.83
N GLY A 266 -17.46 2.70 -2.14
CA GLY A 266 -17.94 1.65 -3.06
C GLY A 266 -18.67 0.47 -2.38
N SER A 267 -18.92 0.49 -1.04
CA SER A 267 -19.35 -0.69 -0.30
C SER A 267 -20.83 -0.65 0.17
N ALA A 268 -21.69 0.04 -0.55
CA ALA A 268 -23.13 0.13 -0.21
C ALA A 268 -23.77 -1.27 -0.17
N GLY A 269 -24.45 -1.57 0.95
CA GLY A 269 -25.17 -2.83 1.13
C GLY A 269 -24.34 -4.05 1.54
N LYS A 270 -22.99 -3.98 1.52
CA LYS A 270 -22.11 -5.09 1.94
C LYS A 270 -21.79 -5.00 3.42
N ASP A 271 -21.88 -6.13 4.14
CA ASP A 271 -21.52 -6.28 5.58
C ASP A 271 -22.07 -5.14 6.46
N THR A 272 -23.38 -4.89 6.38
CA THR A 272 -24.04 -3.77 7.07
C THR A 272 -24.21 -3.99 8.56
N ARG A 273 -24.02 -5.22 9.07
CA ARG A 273 -24.10 -5.58 10.49
C ARG A 273 -22.74 -6.01 11.02
N GLY A 274 -22.51 -5.74 12.30
CA GLY A 274 -21.31 -6.18 13.00
C GLY A 274 -20.08 -5.33 12.72
N MET A 275 -18.88 -5.91 12.90
CA MET A 275 -17.58 -5.22 12.87
C MET A 275 -16.72 -5.55 11.64
N ILE A 276 -17.24 -6.30 10.67
CA ILE A 276 -16.42 -6.74 9.51
C ILE A 276 -16.01 -5.54 8.65
N ARG A 277 -16.91 -4.55 8.49
CA ARG A 277 -16.66 -3.36 7.65
C ARG A 277 -17.06 -2.09 8.40
N GLN A 278 -16.04 -1.32 8.80
CA GLN A 278 -16.19 -0.10 9.60
C GLN A 278 -15.47 1.08 8.96
N HIS A 279 -15.97 2.30 9.22
CA HIS A 279 -15.31 3.56 8.81
C HIS A 279 -14.05 3.85 9.61
N GLN A 280 -14.01 3.41 10.87
CA GLN A 280 -12.86 3.46 11.74
C GLN A 280 -12.62 2.08 12.35
N PHE A 281 -11.39 1.59 12.25
CA PHE A 281 -10.97 0.31 12.82
C PHE A 281 -9.48 0.35 13.17
N ASP A 282 -9.05 -0.52 14.06
CA ASP A 282 -7.64 -0.66 14.41
C ASP A 282 -7.00 -1.79 13.61
N LYS A 283 -5.77 -1.55 13.18
CA LYS A 283 -4.97 -2.50 12.42
C LYS A 283 -3.52 -2.49 12.91
N VAL A 284 -2.96 -3.67 13.07
CA VAL A 284 -1.51 -3.84 13.19
C VAL A 284 -0.99 -4.14 11.79
N GLU A 285 -0.09 -3.32 11.29
CA GLU A 285 0.44 -3.39 9.92
C GLU A 285 1.89 -3.82 9.93
N LEU A 286 2.27 -4.60 8.92
CA LEU A 286 3.65 -4.93 8.56
C LEU A 286 4.02 -4.19 7.29
N VAL A 287 5.19 -3.58 7.27
CA VAL A 287 5.80 -2.99 6.08
C VAL A 287 7.24 -3.44 5.97
N ALA A 288 7.64 -3.82 4.77
CA ALA A 288 9.03 -4.13 4.49
C ALA A 288 9.54 -3.34 3.28
N ILE A 289 10.81 -2.88 3.37
CA ILE A 289 11.57 -2.30 2.26
C ILE A 289 12.73 -3.24 2.02
N THR A 290 12.82 -3.81 0.81
CA THR A 290 13.74 -4.89 0.52
C THR A 290 14.60 -4.63 -0.72
N HIS A 291 15.70 -5.36 -0.81
CA HIS A 291 16.37 -5.56 -2.09
C HIS A 291 15.41 -6.30 -3.05
N PRO A 292 15.36 -5.96 -4.36
CA PRO A 292 14.45 -6.60 -5.32
C PRO A 292 14.51 -8.14 -5.35
N LYS A 293 15.68 -8.73 -5.12
CA LYS A 293 15.89 -10.18 -5.11
C LYS A 293 15.28 -10.90 -3.89
N GLU A 294 14.92 -10.16 -2.85
CA GLU A 294 14.47 -10.72 -1.55
C GLU A 294 12.99 -10.49 -1.29
N SER A 295 12.31 -9.73 -2.17
CA SER A 295 10.92 -9.33 -1.91
C SER A 295 9.93 -10.50 -1.87
N ASP A 296 10.16 -11.59 -2.62
CA ASP A 296 9.30 -12.77 -2.59
C ASP A 296 9.44 -13.52 -1.26
N VAL A 297 10.67 -13.73 -0.80
CA VAL A 297 10.95 -14.37 0.49
C VAL A 297 10.41 -13.53 1.64
N MET A 298 10.47 -12.19 1.52
CA MET A 298 9.88 -11.30 2.50
C MET A 298 8.35 -11.38 2.53
N GLN A 299 7.69 -11.56 1.40
CA GLN A 299 6.23 -11.77 1.35
C GLN A 299 5.84 -13.05 2.11
N GLU A 300 6.55 -14.13 1.91
CA GLU A 300 6.35 -15.40 2.65
C GLU A 300 6.58 -15.20 4.15
N HIS A 301 7.63 -14.48 4.54
CA HIS A 301 7.92 -14.17 5.95
C HIS A 301 6.80 -13.36 6.61
N MET A 302 6.23 -12.36 5.92
CA MET A 302 5.11 -11.56 6.41
C MET A 302 3.85 -12.40 6.58
N LEU A 303 3.55 -13.30 5.63
CA LEU A 303 2.41 -14.24 5.70
C LEU A 303 2.53 -15.17 6.90
N GLU A 304 3.70 -15.80 7.10
CA GLU A 304 3.90 -16.71 8.23
C GLU A 304 3.85 -15.94 9.57
N SER A 305 4.36 -14.69 9.64
CA SER A 305 4.27 -13.85 10.84
C SER A 305 2.81 -13.58 11.24
N ALA A 306 1.93 -13.27 10.30
CA ALA A 306 0.51 -13.08 10.55
C ALA A 306 -0.19 -14.41 10.90
N SER A 307 0.18 -15.50 10.23
CA SER A 307 -0.35 -16.85 10.49
C SER A 307 0.00 -17.38 11.89
N GLU A 308 1.19 -17.07 12.41
CA GLU A 308 1.60 -17.46 13.76
C GLU A 308 0.68 -16.86 14.83
N ILE A 309 0.20 -15.65 14.65
CA ILE A 309 -0.77 -15.01 15.55
C ILE A 309 -2.10 -15.78 15.53
N LEU A 310 -2.59 -16.12 14.34
CA LEU A 310 -3.83 -16.89 14.20
C LEU A 310 -3.71 -18.30 14.79
N LYS A 311 -2.55 -18.95 14.62
CA LYS A 311 -2.24 -20.25 15.26
C LYS A 311 -2.25 -20.14 16.79
N ALA A 312 -1.62 -19.09 17.35
CA ALA A 312 -1.58 -18.85 18.78
C ALA A 312 -2.98 -18.55 19.36
N LEU A 313 -3.86 -17.95 18.56
CA LEU A 313 -5.26 -17.71 18.89
C LEU A 313 -6.17 -18.90 18.57
N GLU A 314 -5.62 -20.02 18.09
CA GLU A 314 -6.37 -21.24 17.72
C GLU A 314 -7.47 -20.96 16.67
N LEU A 315 -7.21 -20.04 15.73
CA LEU A 315 -8.16 -19.63 14.70
C LEU A 315 -7.85 -20.34 13.36
N PRO A 316 -8.76 -21.19 12.87
CA PRO A 316 -8.63 -21.83 11.56
C PRO A 316 -8.62 -20.80 10.43
N HIS A 317 -7.65 -20.91 9.54
CA HIS A 317 -7.48 -19.95 8.45
C HIS A 317 -6.90 -20.61 7.21
N ARG A 318 -6.93 -19.88 6.09
CA ARG A 318 -6.34 -20.34 4.83
C ARG A 318 -5.59 -19.22 4.15
N PHE A 319 -4.66 -19.55 3.28
CA PHE A 319 -4.00 -18.63 2.37
C PHE A 319 -4.64 -18.73 1.00
N VAL A 320 -4.91 -17.57 0.41
CA VAL A 320 -5.56 -17.45 -0.89
C VAL A 320 -4.73 -16.53 -1.77
N GLN A 321 -4.19 -17.06 -2.86
CA GLN A 321 -3.50 -16.28 -3.88
C GLN A 321 -4.52 -15.53 -4.71
N LEU A 322 -4.46 -14.21 -4.70
CA LEU A 322 -5.34 -13.40 -5.53
C LEU A 322 -4.98 -13.53 -7.01
N CYS A 323 -6.01 -13.60 -7.85
CA CYS A 323 -5.86 -13.57 -9.29
C CYS A 323 -5.63 -12.13 -9.80
N SER A 324 -5.26 -12.01 -11.06
CA SER A 324 -4.88 -10.73 -11.68
C SER A 324 -5.98 -9.67 -11.66
N ALA A 325 -7.26 -10.07 -11.71
CA ALA A 325 -8.39 -9.14 -11.69
C ALA A 325 -8.72 -8.63 -10.28
N ASP A 326 -8.33 -9.35 -9.23
CA ASP A 326 -8.62 -9.01 -7.84
C ASP A 326 -7.47 -8.28 -7.12
N LEU A 327 -6.35 -8.07 -7.80
CA LEU A 327 -5.22 -7.34 -7.25
C LEU A 327 -5.55 -5.88 -6.91
N GLY A 328 -5.14 -5.41 -5.74
CA GLY A 328 -5.14 -3.99 -5.38
C GLY A 328 -4.29 -3.14 -6.33
N PHE A 329 -4.58 -1.85 -6.43
CA PHE A 329 -3.98 -0.91 -7.40
C PHE A 329 -2.44 -0.92 -7.41
N SER A 330 -1.82 -0.89 -6.24
CA SER A 330 -0.35 -0.83 -6.10
C SER A 330 0.31 -2.21 -6.12
N ALA A 331 -0.45 -3.29 -5.94
CA ALA A 331 0.08 -4.64 -5.81
C ALA A 331 0.45 -5.24 -7.17
N SER A 332 1.54 -5.98 -7.21
CA SER A 332 1.95 -6.85 -8.32
C SER A 332 1.57 -8.31 -8.06
N ASN A 333 1.66 -8.71 -6.78
CA ASN A 333 1.25 -10.01 -6.27
C ASN A 333 0.64 -9.82 -4.87
N THR A 334 -0.44 -10.55 -4.56
CA THR A 334 -1.11 -10.51 -3.25
C THR A 334 -1.54 -11.88 -2.82
N ILE A 335 -1.30 -12.20 -1.56
CA ILE A 335 -1.82 -13.40 -0.90
C ILE A 335 -2.63 -12.94 0.31
N ASP A 336 -3.90 -13.33 0.35
CA ASP A 336 -4.78 -13.06 1.46
C ASP A 336 -4.74 -14.18 2.50
N ILE A 337 -4.96 -13.81 3.75
CA ILE A 337 -5.26 -14.74 4.82
C ILE A 337 -6.74 -14.57 5.15
N GLU A 338 -7.47 -15.67 5.06
CA GLU A 338 -8.89 -15.70 5.40
C GLU A 338 -9.11 -16.58 6.64
N VAL A 339 -9.85 -16.09 7.61
CA VAL A 339 -10.19 -16.79 8.84
C VAL A 339 -11.59 -17.39 8.74
N TRP A 340 -11.77 -18.57 9.31
CA TRP A 340 -13.06 -19.22 9.39
C TRP A 340 -14.00 -18.51 10.38
N LEU A 341 -15.23 -18.21 9.95
CA LEU A 341 -16.29 -17.66 10.78
C LEU A 341 -17.46 -18.67 10.89
N PRO A 342 -17.58 -19.38 12.01
CA PRO A 342 -18.61 -20.43 12.18
C PRO A 342 -20.04 -19.92 12.07
N GLY A 343 -20.32 -18.71 12.55
CA GLY A 343 -21.65 -18.10 12.49
C GLY A 343 -22.12 -17.84 11.06
N GLN A 344 -21.19 -17.51 10.16
CA GLN A 344 -21.44 -17.30 8.73
C GLN A 344 -21.18 -18.55 7.88
N ASN A 345 -20.55 -19.58 8.45
CA ASN A 345 -20.14 -20.80 7.78
C ASN A 345 -19.29 -20.52 6.52
N CYS A 346 -18.37 -19.57 6.60
CA CYS A 346 -17.47 -19.21 5.51
C CYS A 346 -16.12 -18.65 6.01
N TYR A 347 -15.13 -18.62 5.12
CA TYR A 347 -13.88 -17.89 5.33
C TYR A 347 -14.07 -16.41 4.99
N ARG A 348 -13.43 -15.55 5.76
CA ARG A 348 -13.42 -14.09 5.55
C ARG A 348 -12.01 -13.56 5.64
N GLU A 349 -11.67 -12.65 4.76
CA GLU A 349 -10.38 -11.94 4.75
C GLU A 349 -10.11 -11.26 6.11
N ILE A 350 -8.93 -11.54 6.68
CA ILE A 350 -8.45 -10.93 7.92
C ILE A 350 -7.10 -10.22 7.73
N SER A 351 -6.37 -10.61 6.70
CA SER A 351 -5.10 -10.00 6.29
C SER A 351 -4.94 -10.10 4.79
N SER A 352 -4.21 -9.16 4.22
CA SER A 352 -3.79 -9.16 2.81
C SER A 352 -2.33 -8.75 2.77
N VAL A 353 -1.45 -9.61 2.20
CA VAL A 353 -0.01 -9.35 2.10
C VAL A 353 0.36 -9.13 0.64
N SER A 354 0.74 -7.90 0.32
CA SER A 354 1.01 -7.45 -1.05
C SER A 354 2.49 -7.16 -1.27
N ASN A 355 3.02 -7.66 -2.38
CA ASN A 355 4.30 -7.24 -2.95
C ASN A 355 4.02 -6.20 -4.05
N THR A 356 4.49 -4.97 -3.85
CA THR A 356 4.28 -3.88 -4.79
C THR A 356 5.45 -3.69 -5.75
N ARG A 357 6.48 -4.53 -5.64
CA ARG A 357 7.73 -4.39 -6.38
C ARG A 357 8.27 -2.96 -6.23
N ASP A 358 8.69 -2.32 -7.31
CA ASP A 358 9.22 -0.95 -7.31
C ASP A 358 8.15 0.15 -7.47
N PHE A 359 6.88 -0.20 -7.55
CA PHE A 359 5.79 0.73 -7.84
C PHE A 359 5.67 1.87 -6.84
N GLN A 360 5.62 1.55 -5.54
CA GLN A 360 5.57 2.56 -4.47
C GLN A 360 6.93 3.23 -4.30
N ALA A 361 8.02 2.48 -4.39
CA ALA A 361 9.37 3.03 -4.31
C ALA A 361 9.63 4.08 -5.40
N ARG A 362 9.07 3.91 -6.60
CA ARG A 362 9.15 4.91 -7.68
C ARG A 362 8.35 6.17 -7.34
N ARG A 363 7.15 6.03 -6.75
CA ARG A 363 6.29 7.16 -6.33
C ARG A 363 6.90 7.94 -5.18
N ALA A 364 7.38 7.23 -4.16
CA ALA A 364 7.96 7.79 -2.94
C ALA A 364 9.47 8.04 -3.05
N LYS A 365 10.11 7.72 -4.19
CA LYS A 365 11.55 7.87 -4.43
C LYS A 365 12.40 7.13 -3.39
N ILE A 366 12.00 5.92 -3.02
CA ILE A 366 12.73 5.06 -2.09
C ILE A 366 13.79 4.28 -2.86
N ARG A 367 15.05 4.57 -2.58
CA ARG A 367 16.20 4.02 -3.30
C ARG A 367 17.19 3.39 -2.33
N PHE A 368 17.98 2.46 -2.83
CA PHE A 368 19.17 1.99 -2.13
C PHE A 368 20.41 2.15 -3.00
N LYS A 369 21.55 2.23 -2.36
CA LYS A 369 22.84 2.37 -3.03
C LYS A 369 23.62 1.05 -2.96
N GLU A 370 23.92 0.50 -4.15
CA GLU A 370 24.74 -0.69 -4.33
C GLU A 370 25.74 -0.45 -5.46
N ASN A 371 27.01 -0.83 -5.27
CA ASN A 371 28.07 -0.66 -6.26
C ASN A 371 28.11 0.76 -6.88
N GLN A 372 27.95 1.79 -6.04
CA GLN A 372 27.89 3.21 -6.40
C GLN A 372 26.70 3.62 -7.30
N LYS A 373 25.73 2.72 -7.53
CA LYS A 373 24.52 2.99 -8.29
C LYS A 373 23.30 3.06 -7.37
N ASN A 374 22.44 4.04 -7.63
CA ASN A 374 21.14 4.12 -6.97
C ASN A 374 20.13 3.24 -7.73
N GLN A 375 19.42 2.37 -6.99
CA GLN A 375 18.38 1.49 -7.51
C GLN A 375 17.11 1.70 -6.70
N LEU A 376 15.94 1.42 -7.27
CA LEU A 376 14.68 1.42 -6.55
C LEU A 376 14.59 0.18 -5.67
N ALA A 377 14.17 0.35 -4.43
CA ALA A 377 13.85 -0.76 -3.55
C ALA A 377 12.51 -1.41 -3.95
N HIS A 378 12.21 -2.60 -3.44
CA HIS A 378 10.86 -3.14 -3.43
C HIS A 378 10.20 -2.83 -2.09
N THR A 379 8.88 -2.59 -2.12
CA THR A 379 8.07 -2.39 -0.91
C THR A 379 7.00 -3.46 -0.80
N LEU A 380 6.74 -3.87 0.43
CA LEU A 380 5.70 -4.83 0.77
C LEU A 380 4.89 -4.28 1.95
N ASN A 381 3.61 -4.59 1.97
CA ASN A 381 2.72 -4.30 3.09
C ASN A 381 1.83 -5.49 3.37
N GLY A 382 1.36 -5.59 4.61
CA GLY A 382 0.40 -6.61 4.99
C GLY A 382 -0.15 -6.38 6.38
N SER A 383 -1.41 -6.76 6.61
CA SER A 383 -2.01 -6.67 7.93
C SER A 383 -1.53 -7.80 8.84
N SER A 384 -1.12 -7.46 10.04
CA SER A 384 -0.77 -8.43 11.08
C SER A 384 -1.63 -8.29 12.35
N LEU A 385 -2.84 -8.20 12.32
CA LEU A 385 -4.05 -8.41 11.56
C LEU A 385 -4.97 -7.17 11.70
N ALA A 386 -6.19 -7.22 11.10
CA ALA A 386 -7.27 -6.30 11.44
C ALA A 386 -7.83 -6.67 12.83
N VAL A 387 -7.63 -5.81 13.84
CA VAL A 387 -7.93 -6.13 15.26
C VAL A 387 -9.40 -6.45 15.46
N GLY A 388 -10.31 -5.66 14.87
CA GLY A 388 -11.76 -5.89 14.96
C GLY A 388 -12.17 -7.21 14.33
N ARG A 389 -11.66 -7.57 13.14
CA ARG A 389 -11.95 -8.87 12.51
C ARG A 389 -11.36 -10.04 13.30
N THR A 390 -10.21 -9.86 13.94
CA THR A 390 -9.62 -10.86 14.84
C THR A 390 -10.50 -11.08 16.06
N MET A 391 -11.05 -10.01 16.65
CA MET A 391 -12.01 -10.12 17.74
C MET A 391 -13.30 -10.85 17.32
N VAL A 392 -13.82 -10.56 16.13
CA VAL A 392 -14.96 -11.29 15.53
C VAL A 392 -14.66 -12.78 15.43
N ALA A 393 -13.51 -13.12 14.83
CA ALA A 393 -13.10 -14.52 14.66
C ALA A 393 -12.91 -15.24 16.01
N LEU A 394 -12.30 -14.56 17.00
CA LEU A 394 -12.15 -15.07 18.35
C LEU A 394 -13.51 -15.36 18.99
N MET A 395 -14.45 -14.41 18.94
CA MET A 395 -15.79 -14.59 19.51
C MET A 395 -16.52 -15.77 18.87
N GLU A 396 -16.52 -15.87 17.54
CA GLU A 396 -17.26 -16.89 16.83
C GLU A 396 -16.63 -18.30 16.97
N ASN A 397 -15.29 -18.42 16.93
CA ASN A 397 -14.63 -19.74 17.04
C ASN A 397 -14.59 -20.27 18.47
N HIS A 398 -14.53 -19.40 19.47
CA HIS A 398 -14.38 -19.80 20.88
C HIS A 398 -15.68 -19.73 21.70
N GLN A 399 -16.82 -19.48 21.04
CA GLN A 399 -18.13 -19.47 21.71
C GLN A 399 -18.47 -20.82 22.30
N GLN A 400 -19.18 -20.80 23.46
CA GLN A 400 -19.74 -21.98 24.13
C GLN A 400 -21.26 -22.01 23.94
N ALA A 401 -21.87 -23.12 24.28
CA ALA A 401 -23.32 -23.32 24.12
C ALA A 401 -24.16 -22.28 24.91
N ASP A 402 -23.65 -21.81 26.04
CA ASP A 402 -24.25 -20.76 26.89
C ASP A 402 -24.00 -19.34 26.38
N GLY A 403 -23.22 -19.20 25.32
CA GLY A 403 -22.81 -17.91 24.71
C GLY A 403 -21.61 -17.23 25.38
N SER A 404 -21.00 -17.88 26.38
CA SER A 404 -19.70 -17.44 26.89
C SER A 404 -18.60 -17.65 25.84
N ILE A 405 -17.50 -16.96 26.00
CA ILE A 405 -16.36 -17.02 25.06
C ILE A 405 -15.13 -17.54 25.82
N HIS A 406 -14.61 -18.68 25.38
CA HIS A 406 -13.32 -19.17 25.89
C HIS A 406 -12.19 -18.27 25.38
N ILE A 407 -11.26 -17.92 26.28
CA ILE A 407 -10.13 -17.06 25.93
C ILE A 407 -8.89 -17.94 25.68
N PRO A 408 -8.27 -17.86 24.49
CA PRO A 408 -7.05 -18.60 24.20
C PRO A 408 -5.93 -18.23 25.17
N LYS A 409 -5.16 -19.25 25.60
CA LYS A 409 -4.05 -19.08 26.55
C LYS A 409 -3.04 -18.00 26.13
N ALA A 410 -2.82 -17.82 24.83
CA ALA A 410 -1.91 -16.81 24.32
C ALA A 410 -2.28 -15.37 24.71
N LEU A 411 -3.56 -15.09 25.01
CA LEU A 411 -4.04 -13.78 25.42
C LEU A 411 -3.97 -13.53 26.93
N GLU A 412 -3.88 -14.59 27.76
CA GLU A 412 -3.98 -14.46 29.22
C GLU A 412 -2.98 -13.48 29.83
N LYS A 413 -1.75 -13.47 29.32
CA LYS A 413 -0.70 -12.55 29.84
C LYS A 413 -0.92 -11.07 29.51
N TYR A 414 -1.86 -10.73 28.64
CA TYR A 414 -2.18 -9.36 28.24
C TYR A 414 -3.49 -8.84 28.84
N LEU A 415 -4.26 -9.68 29.51
CA LEU A 415 -5.54 -9.33 30.16
C LEU A 415 -5.31 -8.86 31.58
#